data_c1cd879b5438952d37049377eff4d810
#
_entry.id   c1cd879b5438952d37049377eff4d810
#
_cell.length_a   1.000
_cell.length_b   1.000
_cell.length_c   1.000
_cell.angle_alpha   90.00
_cell.angle_beta   90.00
_cell.angle_gamma   90.00
#
_symmetry.space_group_name_H-M   'P 1'
#
loop_
_entity.id
_entity.type
_entity.pdbx_description
1 polymer ?
#
loop_
_entity_poly.entity_id
_entity_poly.type
_entity_poly.pdbx_seq_one_letter_code
_entity_poly.pdbx_strand_id
1 'polypeptide(L)'
;MSKPRRRKQKKQVKPELKLRQFAATELSDRLAAQHSAADLPRFMVDTVAGAYTPADAELMIEGFGAAAARPVTLRANTLKATAEDIAAALDAAGIAHRSVAWYPDAFILPEAQVSDLWDLDIYRDGKIYLQSLSSMMPPLVLGAQADEDIL
;
A
#
# COMPACT_ATOMS: atom_id res chain seq x y z
N MET A 1 -54.94 18.16 -25.27
CA MET A 1 -53.93 19.02 -24.63
C MET A 1 -52.60 18.23 -24.56
N SER A 2 -51.69 18.57 -25.47
CA SER A 2 -50.40 17.85 -25.62
C SER A 2 -49.33 18.49 -24.71
N LYS A 3 -48.67 17.69 -23.86
CA LYS A 3 -47.60 18.19 -22.94
C LYS A 3 -46.34 18.53 -23.73
N PRO A 4 -45.67 19.66 -23.48
CA PRO A 4 -44.45 20.03 -24.19
C PRO A 4 -43.27 19.11 -23.77
N ARG A 5 -42.60 18.52 -24.75
CA ARG A 5 -41.36 17.74 -24.56
C ARG A 5 -40.24 18.65 -24.09
N ARG A 6 -39.78 18.45 -22.85
CA ARG A 6 -38.54 19.11 -22.30
C ARG A 6 -37.34 18.70 -23.16
N ARG A 7 -36.84 19.63 -23.97
CA ARG A 7 -35.56 19.51 -24.71
C ARG A 7 -34.43 19.44 -23.72
N LYS A 8 -33.77 18.28 -23.58
CA LYS A 8 -32.55 18.14 -22.78
C LYS A 8 -31.46 19.02 -23.41
N GLN A 9 -31.12 20.14 -22.77
CA GLN A 9 -29.95 20.93 -23.13
C GLN A 9 -28.70 20.07 -22.90
N LYS A 10 -28.01 19.70 -23.97
CA LYS A 10 -26.65 19.14 -23.88
C LYS A 10 -25.75 20.20 -23.29
N LYS A 11 -25.27 20.02 -22.06
CA LYS A 11 -24.26 20.89 -21.44
C LYS A 11 -23.03 20.87 -22.38
N GLN A 12 -22.76 21.96 -23.04
CA GLN A 12 -21.49 22.16 -23.78
C GLN A 12 -20.35 22.20 -22.76
N VAL A 13 -19.50 21.20 -22.80
CA VAL A 13 -18.27 21.14 -21.99
C VAL A 13 -17.34 22.22 -22.52
N LYS A 14 -16.82 23.08 -21.63
CA LYS A 14 -15.92 24.18 -22.00
C LYS A 14 -14.68 23.64 -22.75
N PRO A 15 -14.19 24.31 -23.81
CA PRO A 15 -13.04 23.84 -24.59
C PRO A 15 -11.78 23.55 -23.74
N GLU A 16 -11.50 24.39 -22.74
CA GLU A 16 -10.39 24.20 -21.79
C GLU A 16 -10.48 22.89 -20.99
N LEU A 17 -11.70 22.48 -20.61
CA LEU A 17 -11.91 21.23 -19.89
C LEU A 17 -11.62 20.03 -20.80
N LYS A 18 -11.97 20.12 -22.09
CA LYS A 18 -11.65 19.06 -23.06
C LYS A 18 -10.15 18.93 -23.32
N LEU A 19 -9.43 20.04 -23.41
CA LEU A 19 -7.98 20.06 -23.58
C LEU A 19 -7.26 19.46 -22.38
N ARG A 20 -7.70 19.79 -21.13
CA ARG A 20 -7.16 19.20 -19.92
C ARG A 20 -7.42 17.70 -19.83
N GLN A 21 -8.63 17.25 -20.19
CA GLN A 21 -8.97 15.83 -20.23
C GLN A 21 -8.16 15.07 -21.28
N PHE A 22 -7.93 15.66 -22.46
CA PHE A 22 -7.11 15.06 -23.51
C PHE A 22 -5.65 14.90 -23.05
N ALA A 23 -5.05 15.95 -22.50
CA ALA A 23 -3.68 15.91 -21.97
C ALA A 23 -3.51 14.88 -20.81
N ALA A 24 -4.52 14.78 -19.92
CA ALA A 24 -4.53 13.79 -18.87
C ALA A 24 -4.61 12.35 -19.40
N THR A 25 -5.40 12.12 -20.46
CA THR A 25 -5.51 10.80 -21.09
C THR A 25 -4.20 10.40 -21.76
N GLU A 26 -3.57 11.31 -22.51
CA GLU A 26 -2.27 11.07 -23.15
C GLU A 26 -1.17 10.80 -22.12
N LEU A 27 -1.15 11.56 -21.03
CA LEU A 27 -0.23 11.33 -19.92
C LEU A 27 -0.48 9.96 -19.27
N SER A 28 -1.74 9.60 -19.01
CA SER A 28 -2.11 8.31 -18.42
C SER A 28 -1.66 7.13 -19.31
N ASP A 29 -1.85 7.22 -20.63
CA ASP A 29 -1.40 6.17 -21.54
C ASP A 29 0.12 6.02 -21.56
N ARG A 30 0.86 7.13 -21.50
CA ARG A 30 2.32 7.13 -21.39
C ARG A 30 2.79 6.52 -20.06
N LEU A 31 2.17 6.89 -18.94
CA LEU A 31 2.49 6.35 -17.63
C LEU A 31 2.18 4.85 -17.52
N ALA A 32 1.04 4.41 -18.05
CA ALA A 32 0.65 3.01 -18.03
C ALA A 32 1.59 2.10 -18.84
N ALA A 33 2.34 2.66 -19.78
CA ALA A 33 3.34 1.93 -20.57
C ALA A 33 4.69 1.76 -19.83
N GLN A 34 4.86 2.41 -18.67
CA GLN A 34 6.09 2.26 -17.88
C GLN A 34 6.09 0.92 -17.11
N HIS A 35 7.28 0.34 -16.96
CA HIS A 35 7.44 -0.91 -16.20
C HIS A 35 6.97 -0.77 -14.74
N SER A 36 7.21 0.37 -14.11
CA SER A 36 6.77 0.68 -12.75
C SER A 36 5.24 0.74 -12.57
N ALA A 37 4.49 0.85 -13.66
CA ALA A 37 3.02 0.87 -13.66
C ALA A 37 2.39 -0.48 -14.02
N ALA A 38 3.18 -1.51 -14.36
CA ALA A 38 2.70 -2.78 -14.93
C ALA A 38 1.65 -3.47 -14.05
N ASP A 39 1.81 -3.39 -12.73
CA ASP A 39 0.92 -4.03 -11.74
C ASP A 39 -0.11 -3.06 -11.14
N LEU A 40 -0.13 -1.81 -11.60
CA LEU A 40 -1.06 -0.81 -11.08
C LEU A 40 -2.42 -0.89 -11.78
N PRO A 41 -3.53 -0.88 -11.03
CA PRO A 41 -4.85 -0.74 -11.62
C PRO A 41 -4.95 0.54 -12.45
N ARG A 42 -5.50 0.46 -13.66
CA ARG A 42 -5.60 1.57 -14.61
C ARG A 42 -6.20 2.83 -13.97
N PHE A 43 -7.23 2.69 -13.13
CA PHE A 43 -7.86 3.84 -12.49
C PHE A 43 -6.91 4.65 -11.59
N MET A 44 -5.89 4.01 -11.00
CA MET A 44 -4.86 4.71 -10.20
C MET A 44 -3.99 5.57 -11.10
N VAL A 45 -3.55 5.03 -12.23
CA VAL A 45 -2.75 5.77 -13.23
C VAL A 45 -3.55 6.95 -13.77
N ASP A 46 -4.83 6.74 -14.12
CA ASP A 46 -5.73 7.80 -14.58
C ASP A 46 -5.92 8.91 -13.53
N THR A 47 -6.06 8.52 -12.26
CA THR A 47 -6.21 9.46 -11.15
C THR A 47 -4.94 10.31 -10.98
N VAL A 48 -3.77 9.69 -11.00
CA VAL A 48 -2.49 10.39 -10.89
C VAL A 48 -2.29 11.34 -12.08
N ALA A 49 -2.52 10.87 -13.31
CA ALA A 49 -2.41 11.69 -14.52
C ALA A 49 -3.39 12.89 -14.54
N GLY A 50 -4.57 12.74 -13.93
CA GLY A 50 -5.58 13.80 -13.87
C GLY A 50 -5.38 14.82 -12.75
N ALA A 51 -4.65 14.46 -11.70
CA ALA A 51 -4.54 15.27 -10.47
C ALA A 51 -3.21 16.01 -10.33
N TYR A 52 -2.12 15.52 -10.94
CA TYR A 52 -0.76 16.01 -10.73
C TYR A 52 -0.11 16.54 -12.02
N THR A 53 0.99 17.27 -11.87
CA THR A 53 1.82 17.66 -13.03
C THR A 53 2.46 16.42 -13.65
N PRO A 54 2.85 16.45 -14.94
CA PRO A 54 3.51 15.31 -15.57
C PRO A 54 4.74 14.82 -14.83
N ALA A 55 5.56 15.72 -14.29
CA ALA A 55 6.77 15.36 -13.53
C ALA A 55 6.44 14.70 -12.19
N ASP A 56 5.46 15.23 -11.45
CA ASP A 56 5.03 14.65 -10.19
C ASP A 56 4.35 13.29 -10.42
N ALA A 57 3.56 13.17 -11.47
CA ALA A 57 2.90 11.92 -11.85
C ALA A 57 3.91 10.82 -12.18
N GLU A 58 4.96 11.12 -12.95
CA GLU A 58 6.05 10.19 -13.24
C GLU A 58 6.74 9.73 -11.97
N LEU A 59 7.11 10.66 -11.08
CA LEU A 59 7.74 10.35 -9.80
C LEU A 59 6.87 9.48 -8.90
N MET A 60 5.55 9.72 -8.88
CA MET A 60 4.61 8.90 -8.11
C MET A 60 4.52 7.46 -8.64
N ILE A 61 4.45 7.29 -9.97
CA ILE A 61 4.41 5.97 -10.60
C ILE A 61 5.71 5.19 -10.34
N GLU A 62 6.88 5.85 -10.43
CA GLU A 62 8.16 5.25 -10.04
C GLU A 62 8.17 4.84 -8.56
N GLY A 63 7.63 5.68 -7.68
CA GLY A 63 7.50 5.40 -6.24
C GLY A 63 6.63 4.17 -5.96
N PHE A 64 5.54 3.97 -6.70
CA PHE A 64 4.72 2.75 -6.58
C PHE A 64 5.51 1.51 -7.02
N GLY A 65 6.24 1.57 -8.13
CA GLY A 65 7.10 0.48 -8.58
C GLY A 65 8.19 0.14 -7.56
N ALA A 66 8.84 1.16 -6.99
CA ALA A 66 9.84 0.97 -5.93
C ALA A 66 9.22 0.40 -4.63
N ALA A 67 7.95 0.72 -4.34
CA ALA A 67 7.26 0.18 -3.17
C ALA A 67 7.02 -1.33 -3.27
N ALA A 68 6.84 -1.87 -4.48
CA ALA A 68 6.68 -3.31 -4.70
C ALA A 68 7.95 -4.11 -4.32
N ALA A 69 9.11 -3.48 -4.36
CA ALA A 69 10.39 -4.11 -3.98
C ALA A 69 10.72 -4.00 -2.47
N ARG A 70 9.80 -3.45 -1.67
CA ARG A 70 10.03 -3.37 -0.21
C ARG A 70 9.96 -4.76 0.42
N PRO A 71 10.87 -5.06 1.37
CA PRO A 71 10.80 -6.30 2.13
C PRO A 71 9.51 -6.37 2.94
N VAL A 72 8.98 -7.56 3.11
CA VAL A 72 7.90 -7.81 4.05
C VAL A 72 8.40 -7.56 5.46
N THR A 73 7.60 -6.91 6.28
CA THR A 73 7.89 -6.69 7.69
C THR A 73 6.72 -7.13 8.55
N LEU A 74 7.03 -7.70 9.71
CA LEU A 74 6.03 -8.17 10.66
C LEU A 74 6.51 -7.94 12.10
N ARG A 75 5.59 -8.02 13.04
CA ARG A 75 5.91 -8.10 14.47
C ARG A 75 5.24 -9.30 15.10
N ALA A 76 5.88 -9.85 16.13
CA ALA A 76 5.28 -10.85 16.99
C ALA A 76 4.10 -10.25 17.76
N ASN A 77 3.04 -11.04 17.90
CA ASN A 77 1.96 -10.76 18.85
C ASN A 77 2.35 -11.35 20.21
N THR A 78 2.95 -10.53 21.05
CA THR A 78 3.47 -10.94 22.36
C THR A 78 2.41 -11.47 23.34
N LEU A 79 1.12 -11.29 23.01
CA LEU A 79 0.02 -11.94 23.75
C LEU A 79 -0.15 -13.42 23.41
N LYS A 80 0.46 -13.90 22.31
CA LYS A 80 0.24 -15.26 21.77
C LYS A 80 1.53 -16.06 21.54
N ALA A 81 2.64 -15.37 21.28
CA ALA A 81 3.93 -16.01 20.98
C ALA A 81 5.09 -15.05 21.30
N THR A 82 6.24 -15.60 21.61
CA THR A 82 7.47 -14.82 21.78
C THR A 82 8.15 -14.54 20.42
N ALA A 83 9.10 -13.62 20.39
CA ALA A 83 9.90 -13.35 19.19
C ALA A 83 10.70 -14.62 18.78
N GLU A 84 11.19 -15.38 19.75
CA GLU A 84 11.91 -16.63 19.52
C GLU A 84 11.02 -17.70 18.87
N ASP A 85 9.76 -17.82 19.30
CA ASP A 85 8.80 -18.74 18.69
C ASP A 85 8.55 -18.38 17.22
N ILE A 86 8.45 -17.08 16.92
CA ILE A 86 8.25 -16.59 15.56
C ILE A 86 9.50 -16.83 14.71
N ALA A 87 10.69 -16.55 15.23
CA ALA A 87 11.94 -16.84 14.54
C ALA A 87 12.06 -18.32 14.17
N ALA A 88 11.83 -19.21 15.15
CA ALA A 88 11.85 -20.67 14.94
C ALA A 88 10.83 -21.13 13.88
N ALA A 89 9.63 -20.55 13.87
CA ALA A 89 8.61 -20.87 12.89
C ALA A 89 8.98 -20.40 11.48
N LEU A 90 9.61 -19.23 11.35
CA LEU A 90 10.11 -18.71 10.07
C LEU A 90 11.27 -19.57 9.54
N ASP A 91 12.20 -19.98 10.42
CA ASP A 91 13.29 -20.89 10.09
C ASP A 91 12.77 -22.24 9.61
N ALA A 92 11.79 -22.81 10.31
CA ALA A 92 11.16 -24.09 9.94
C ALA A 92 10.45 -24.00 8.58
N ALA A 93 9.94 -22.82 8.21
CA ALA A 93 9.34 -22.53 6.91
C ALA A 93 10.38 -22.19 5.82
N GLY A 94 11.67 -22.11 6.16
CA GLY A 94 12.73 -21.71 5.23
C GLY A 94 12.68 -20.24 4.82
N ILE A 95 12.04 -19.38 5.61
CA ILE A 95 11.88 -17.96 5.31
C ILE A 95 13.03 -17.18 5.95
N ALA A 96 13.89 -16.61 5.12
CA ALA A 96 14.98 -15.74 5.57
C ALA A 96 14.43 -14.52 6.31
N HIS A 97 14.95 -14.26 7.49
CA HIS A 97 14.50 -13.14 8.31
C HIS A 97 15.66 -12.51 9.09
N ARG A 98 15.45 -11.29 9.57
CA ARG A 98 16.35 -10.60 10.48
C ARG A 98 15.55 -9.77 11.49
N SER A 99 16.05 -9.70 12.71
CA SER A 99 15.46 -8.85 13.76
C SER A 99 15.74 -7.36 13.51
N VAL A 100 14.96 -6.52 14.17
CA VAL A 100 15.10 -5.06 14.14
C VAL A 100 15.73 -4.58 15.44
N ALA A 101 16.88 -3.93 15.38
CA ALA A 101 17.69 -3.59 16.55
C ALA A 101 16.94 -2.73 17.60
N TRP A 102 16.05 -1.84 17.17
CA TRP A 102 15.28 -0.97 18.07
C TRP A 102 13.92 -1.56 18.51
N TYR A 103 13.51 -2.71 17.93
CA TYR A 103 12.28 -3.40 18.30
C TYR A 103 12.45 -4.92 18.16
N PRO A 104 12.82 -5.63 19.24
CA PRO A 104 13.13 -7.07 19.20
C PRO A 104 12.00 -7.96 18.67
N ASP A 105 10.74 -7.54 18.87
CA ASP A 105 9.58 -8.28 18.37
C ASP A 105 9.29 -8.09 16.87
N ALA A 106 10.06 -7.22 16.19
CA ALA A 106 9.89 -6.95 14.78
C ALA A 106 10.89 -7.72 13.92
N PHE A 107 10.42 -8.14 12.74
CA PHE A 107 11.20 -8.89 11.76
C PHE A 107 11.10 -8.25 10.39
N ILE A 108 12.20 -8.35 9.63
CA ILE A 108 12.29 -7.99 8.22
C ILE A 108 12.55 -9.28 7.44
N LEU A 109 11.74 -9.53 6.44
CA LEU A 109 11.84 -10.68 5.54
C LEU A 109 12.24 -10.16 4.16
N PRO A 110 13.53 -10.18 3.82
CA PRO A 110 14.05 -9.46 2.64
C PRO A 110 13.60 -10.08 1.31
N GLU A 111 13.34 -11.38 1.28
CA GLU A 111 13.06 -12.14 0.06
C GLU A 111 11.63 -12.69 -0.01
N ALA A 112 10.87 -12.60 1.10
CA ALA A 112 9.53 -13.15 1.18
C ALA A 112 8.48 -12.23 0.53
N GLN A 113 7.43 -12.86 0.01
CA GLN A 113 6.19 -12.19 -0.36
C GLN A 113 5.16 -12.35 0.76
N VAL A 114 4.19 -11.46 0.83
CA VAL A 114 3.10 -11.55 1.83
C VAL A 114 2.34 -12.88 1.70
N SER A 115 2.18 -13.38 0.48
CA SER A 115 1.54 -14.67 0.18
C SER A 115 2.22 -15.87 0.84
N ASP A 116 3.54 -15.83 1.02
CA ASP A 116 4.32 -16.91 1.60
C ASP A 116 3.99 -17.14 3.08
N LEU A 117 3.39 -16.13 3.71
CA LEU A 117 3.01 -16.17 5.13
C LEU A 117 1.57 -16.65 5.35
N TRP A 118 0.68 -16.52 4.35
CA TRP A 118 -0.76 -16.77 4.54
C TRP A 118 -1.09 -18.19 4.97
N ASP A 119 -0.28 -19.15 4.57
CA ASP A 119 -0.48 -20.57 4.87
C ASP A 119 0.20 -21.02 6.16
N LEU A 120 0.99 -20.16 6.78
CA LEU A 120 1.66 -20.46 8.05
C LEU A 120 0.70 -20.38 9.25
N ASP A 121 0.83 -21.32 10.17
CA ASP A 121 0.03 -21.33 11.40
C ASP A 121 0.25 -20.07 12.26
N ILE A 122 1.47 -19.51 12.24
CA ILE A 122 1.77 -18.27 12.95
C ILE A 122 0.94 -17.08 12.43
N TYR A 123 0.60 -17.06 11.13
CA TYR A 123 -0.27 -16.05 10.55
C TYR A 123 -1.74 -16.35 10.85
N ARG A 124 -2.20 -17.57 10.61
CA ARG A 124 -3.59 -18.00 10.80
C ARG A 124 -4.05 -17.88 12.24
N ASP A 125 -3.17 -18.20 13.19
CA ASP A 125 -3.42 -18.10 14.63
C ASP A 125 -3.30 -16.66 15.16
N GLY A 126 -2.88 -15.70 14.31
CA GLY A 126 -2.65 -14.31 14.70
C GLY A 126 -1.49 -14.15 15.69
N LYS A 127 -0.46 -14.99 15.59
CA LYS A 127 0.79 -14.88 16.36
C LYS A 127 1.73 -13.83 15.80
N ILE A 128 1.51 -13.43 14.52
CA ILE A 128 2.21 -12.34 13.86
C ILE A 128 1.24 -11.28 13.34
N TYR A 129 1.74 -10.08 13.16
CA TYR A 129 1.03 -8.97 12.54
C TYR A 129 1.89 -8.36 11.45
N LEU A 130 1.38 -8.39 10.20
CA LEU A 130 2.05 -7.72 9.08
C LEU A 130 1.90 -6.21 9.23
N GLN A 131 3.01 -5.53 9.40
CA GLN A 131 3.02 -4.10 9.70
C GLN A 131 4.32 -3.46 9.21
N SER A 132 4.23 -2.26 8.65
CA SER A 132 5.44 -1.50 8.30
C SER A 132 6.20 -1.08 9.55
N LEU A 133 7.53 -1.01 9.47
CA LEU A 133 8.36 -0.56 10.60
C LEU A 133 7.97 0.85 11.07
N SER A 134 7.63 1.75 10.16
CA SER A 134 7.17 3.09 10.52
C SER A 134 5.88 3.09 11.33
N SER A 135 4.96 2.15 11.06
CA SER A 135 3.71 2.01 11.82
C SER A 135 3.91 1.38 13.19
N MET A 136 5.06 0.76 13.46
CA MET A 136 5.41 0.23 14.78
C MET A 136 5.94 1.33 15.72
N MET A 137 6.43 2.46 15.17
CA MET A 137 7.02 3.55 15.97
C MET A 137 6.02 4.29 16.88
N PRO A 138 4.81 4.69 16.43
CA PRO A 138 3.91 5.48 17.26
C PRO A 138 3.55 4.82 18.60
N PRO A 139 3.14 3.54 18.66
CA PRO A 139 2.82 2.90 19.94
C PRO A 139 4.05 2.73 20.86
N LEU A 140 5.25 2.58 20.31
CA LEU A 140 6.47 2.52 21.10
C LEU A 140 6.84 3.87 21.72
N VAL A 141 6.68 4.95 20.95
CA VAL A 141 6.92 6.32 21.43
C VAL A 141 5.88 6.73 22.45
N LEU A 142 4.61 6.33 22.23
CA LEU A 142 3.52 6.57 23.20
C LEU A 142 3.81 5.91 24.55
N GLY A 143 4.37 4.70 24.55
CA GLY A 143 4.78 4.01 25.77
C GLY A 143 3.62 3.73 26.72
N ALA A 144 2.43 3.46 26.18
CA ALA A 144 1.22 3.23 26.96
C ALA A 144 1.41 2.17 28.05
N GLN A 145 0.92 2.46 29.25
CA GLN A 145 0.99 1.58 30.39
C GLN A 145 -0.38 0.95 30.68
N ALA A 146 -0.37 -0.13 31.49
CA ALA A 146 -1.63 -0.71 31.96
C ALA A 146 -2.44 0.33 32.74
N ASP A 147 -3.76 0.27 32.58
CA ASP A 147 -4.73 1.18 33.23
C ASP A 147 -4.69 2.65 32.74
N GLU A 148 -4.03 2.94 31.63
CA GLU A 148 -4.11 4.26 30.96
C GLU A 148 -5.20 4.27 29.91
N ASP A 149 -5.99 5.34 29.89
CA ASP A 149 -6.96 5.63 28.84
C ASP A 149 -6.27 6.39 27.69
N ILE A 150 -6.29 5.82 26.49
CA ILE A 150 -5.67 6.41 25.30
C ILE A 150 -6.78 6.80 24.30
N LEU A 151 -6.83 8.06 23.94
CA LEU A 151 -7.78 8.64 22.98
C LEU A 151 -7.12 8.95 21.64
#